data_ce46bdbf38b05c86a405485b8ab6f11b
#
_entry.id   ce46bdbf38b05c86a405485b8ab6f11b
#
_cell.length_a   1.000
_cell.length_b   1.000
_cell.length_c   1.000
_cell.angle_alpha   90.00
_cell.angle_beta   90.00
_cell.angle_gamma   90.00
#
_symmetry.space_group_name_H-M   'P 1'
#
loop_
_entity.id
_entity.type
_entity.pdbx_description
1 polymer ?
#
loop_
_entity_poly.entity_id
_entity_poly.type
_entity_poly.pdbx_seq_one_letter_code
_entity_poly.pdbx_strand_id
1 'polypeptide(L)'
;MDKLIEKLNNPFDGLTKDEFQKTCSDIAKDLFCNYCINCNGREYYFAEMEFYYWEKEKWNEKWNRVTYPRDGYEACDLFFHLSGFDICFKSSYEKAKFGGILVRSIMNEENEVFAGPLNCKDIILNSCGRREMPVLKAIERKKRKREWIPDVKSTYRLLGKEDMNNNIDGNLNLCFYDSIIISKGYWN
;
A
#
# COMPACT_ATOMS: atom_id res chain seq x y z
N MET A 1 1.38 -10.57 12.51
CA MET A 1 0.84 -9.19 12.51
C MET A 1 1.76 -8.24 13.26
N ASP A 2 2.22 -8.56 14.46
CA ASP A 2 3.02 -7.66 15.33
C ASP A 2 4.25 -7.04 14.66
N LYS A 3 4.99 -7.82 13.88
CA LYS A 3 6.15 -7.32 13.12
C LYS A 3 5.80 -6.28 12.06
N LEU A 4 4.63 -6.38 11.43
CA LEU A 4 4.18 -5.39 10.45
C LEU A 4 3.70 -4.12 11.17
N ILE A 5 2.95 -4.27 12.25
CA ILE A 5 2.53 -3.14 13.09
C ILE A 5 3.74 -2.35 13.57
N GLU A 6 4.77 -3.03 14.06
CA GLU A 6 6.02 -2.40 14.50
C GLU A 6 6.68 -1.60 13.36
N LYS A 7 6.75 -2.18 12.15
CA LYS A 7 7.30 -1.50 10.97
C LYS A 7 6.49 -0.27 10.55
N LEU A 8 5.14 -0.30 10.69
CA LEU A 8 4.27 0.79 10.25
C LEU A 8 3.99 1.83 11.35
N ASN A 9 4.44 1.60 12.59
CA ASN A 9 4.28 2.56 13.69
C ASN A 9 5.10 3.84 13.51
N ASN A 10 6.39 3.70 13.17
CA ASN A 10 7.29 4.84 12.94
C ASN A 10 8.31 4.48 11.84
N PRO A 11 7.84 4.20 10.61
CA PRO A 11 8.69 3.56 9.61
C PRO A 11 9.84 4.43 9.12
N PHE A 12 9.74 5.75 9.25
CA PHE A 12 10.63 6.70 8.59
C PHE A 12 11.34 7.67 9.54
N ASP A 13 11.24 7.46 10.85
CA ASP A 13 11.88 8.32 11.84
C ASP A 13 13.42 8.32 11.69
N GLY A 14 13.98 9.52 11.55
CA GLY A 14 15.44 9.70 11.47
C GLY A 14 16.10 9.30 10.14
N LEU A 15 15.37 8.78 9.15
CA LEU A 15 15.93 8.22 7.93
C LEU A 15 16.41 9.28 6.94
N THR A 16 17.47 8.96 6.21
CA THR A 16 17.87 9.63 4.98
C THR A 16 16.93 9.24 3.82
N LYS A 17 17.05 9.92 2.67
CA LYS A 17 16.26 9.63 1.48
C LYS A 17 16.44 8.19 0.97
N ASP A 18 17.68 7.71 0.95
CA ASP A 18 18.00 6.35 0.49
C ASP A 18 17.48 5.28 1.46
N GLU A 19 17.58 5.52 2.75
CA GLU A 19 17.01 4.67 3.79
C GLU A 19 15.48 4.65 3.72
N PHE A 20 14.85 5.79 3.45
CA PHE A 20 13.41 5.86 3.22
C PHE A 20 12.98 4.97 2.03
N GLN A 21 13.64 5.11 0.86
CA GLN A 21 13.37 4.27 -0.31
C GLN A 21 13.56 2.78 -0.01
N LYS A 22 14.61 2.43 0.70
CA LYS A 22 14.89 1.05 1.12
C LYS A 22 13.80 0.53 2.06
N THR A 23 13.41 1.32 3.06
CA THR A 23 12.35 0.96 4.01
C THR A 23 11.02 0.73 3.30
N CYS A 24 10.63 1.60 2.36
CA CYS A 24 9.44 1.38 1.53
C CYS A 24 9.53 0.05 0.76
N SER A 25 10.69 -0.25 0.17
CA SER A 25 10.91 -1.51 -0.55
C SER A 25 10.79 -2.74 0.36
N ASP A 26 11.33 -2.68 1.57
CA ASP A 26 11.29 -3.79 2.52
C ASP A 26 9.85 -4.02 3.07
N ILE A 27 9.11 -2.93 3.31
CA ILE A 27 7.68 -3.01 3.69
C ILE A 27 6.85 -3.58 2.52
N ALA A 28 7.06 -3.10 1.29
CA ALA A 28 6.36 -3.60 0.12
C ALA A 28 6.59 -5.09 -0.07
N LYS A 29 7.83 -5.55 -0.05
CA LYS A 29 8.17 -6.98 -0.15
C LYS A 29 7.49 -7.82 0.92
N ASP A 30 7.46 -7.32 2.16
CA ASP A 30 6.81 -8.01 3.26
C ASP A 30 5.30 -8.13 3.03
N LEU A 31 4.63 -7.04 2.62
CA LEU A 31 3.20 -7.04 2.30
C LEU A 31 2.88 -8.00 1.15
N PHE A 32 3.58 -7.90 0.03
CA PHE A 32 3.36 -8.78 -1.13
C PHE A 32 3.58 -10.26 -0.80
N CYS A 33 4.58 -10.56 0.02
CA CYS A 33 4.95 -11.95 0.28
C CYS A 33 4.18 -12.60 1.42
N ASN A 34 3.78 -11.84 2.43
CA ASN A 34 3.36 -12.38 3.72
C ASN A 34 1.97 -11.96 4.17
N TYR A 35 1.30 -11.03 3.45
CA TYR A 35 0.00 -10.49 3.85
C TYR A 35 -1.00 -10.47 2.70
N CYS A 36 -2.28 -10.50 3.04
CA CYS A 36 -3.41 -10.33 2.14
C CYS A 36 -4.52 -9.54 2.82
N ILE A 37 -5.47 -9.04 2.05
CA ILE A 37 -6.76 -8.57 2.57
C ILE A 37 -7.69 -9.77 2.64
N ASN A 38 -8.23 -10.05 3.82
CA ASN A 38 -9.22 -11.08 4.02
C ASN A 38 -10.62 -10.47 4.17
N CYS A 39 -11.55 -10.94 3.37
CA CYS A 39 -12.95 -10.55 3.39
C CYS A 39 -13.80 -11.81 3.45
N ASN A 40 -14.40 -12.06 4.60
CA ASN A 40 -15.28 -13.22 4.77
C ASN A 40 -14.67 -14.56 4.30
N GLY A 41 -13.40 -14.78 4.65
CA GLY A 41 -12.65 -15.97 4.28
C GLY A 41 -12.05 -15.98 2.88
N ARG A 42 -12.36 -14.99 2.03
CA ARG A 42 -11.71 -14.78 0.73
C ARG A 42 -10.42 -13.98 0.90
N GLU A 43 -9.36 -14.41 0.24
CA GLU A 43 -8.06 -13.74 0.29
C GLU A 43 -7.80 -12.96 -0.99
N TYR A 44 -7.38 -11.70 -0.83
CA TYR A 44 -6.96 -10.82 -1.92
C TYR A 44 -5.49 -10.45 -1.71
N TYR A 45 -4.66 -10.84 -2.66
CA TYR A 45 -3.22 -10.60 -2.66
C TYR A 45 -2.91 -9.27 -3.31
N PHE A 46 -1.88 -8.61 -2.85
CA PHE A 46 -1.42 -7.36 -3.44
C PHE A 46 -0.75 -7.61 -4.80
N ALA A 47 -1.10 -6.79 -5.79
CA ALA A 47 -0.51 -6.79 -7.12
C ALA A 47 0.19 -5.48 -7.45
N GLU A 48 -0.31 -4.35 -6.93
CA GLU A 48 0.34 -3.05 -7.02
C GLU A 48 -0.05 -2.18 -5.82
N MET A 49 0.90 -1.37 -5.33
CA MET A 49 0.66 -0.40 -4.26
C MET A 49 1.57 0.82 -4.40
N GLU A 50 1.11 1.97 -3.88
CA GLU A 50 1.85 3.22 -3.84
C GLU A 50 2.01 3.71 -2.41
N PHE A 51 3.21 4.19 -2.07
CA PHE A 51 3.52 4.75 -0.78
C PHE A 51 3.33 6.26 -0.78
N TYR A 52 2.67 6.77 0.26
CA TYR A 52 2.44 8.18 0.53
C TYR A 52 2.84 8.47 1.96
N TYR A 53 3.73 9.47 2.14
CA TYR A 53 4.17 9.88 3.45
C TYR A 53 4.44 11.37 3.51
N TRP A 54 3.95 12.00 4.56
CA TRP A 54 4.20 13.40 4.85
C TRP A 54 4.63 13.57 6.30
N GLU A 55 5.69 14.34 6.48
CA GLU A 55 6.19 14.76 7.77
C GLU A 55 6.61 16.22 7.67
N LYS A 56 6.07 17.08 8.56
CA LYS A 56 6.37 18.50 8.60
C LYS A 56 7.87 18.72 8.72
N GLU A 57 8.40 19.65 7.94
CA GLU A 57 9.82 20.08 7.94
C GLU A 57 10.82 19.09 7.33
N LYS A 58 10.48 17.82 7.20
CA LYS A 58 11.41 16.79 6.74
C LYS A 58 11.11 16.29 5.33
N TRP A 59 9.87 15.87 5.11
CA TRP A 59 9.40 15.36 3.83
C TRP A 59 8.40 16.36 3.28
N ASN A 60 8.84 17.15 2.36
CA ASN A 60 8.36 18.43 1.89
C ASN A 60 6.84 18.49 1.60
N GLU A 61 6.26 19.66 1.81
CA GLU A 61 4.85 20.07 1.61
C GLU A 61 4.24 19.64 0.27
N LYS A 62 5.04 19.38 -0.75
CA LYS A 62 4.57 18.92 -2.06
C LYS A 62 3.99 17.52 -2.07
N TRP A 63 4.40 16.66 -1.14
CA TRP A 63 3.79 15.34 -0.92
C TRP A 63 2.38 15.45 -0.35
N ASN A 64 2.06 16.59 0.19
CA ASN A 64 0.83 16.88 0.90
C ASN A 64 -0.41 16.91 -0.01
N ARG A 65 -0.26 17.06 -1.32
CA ARG A 65 -1.40 17.08 -2.25
C ARG A 65 -2.13 15.76 -2.34
N VAL A 66 -1.50 14.68 -1.94
CA VAL A 66 -2.02 13.32 -2.04
C VAL A 66 -2.12 12.59 -0.71
N THR A 67 -1.70 13.20 0.39
CA THR A 67 -1.80 12.63 1.73
C THR A 67 -2.72 13.48 2.58
N TYR A 68 -3.87 12.92 2.94
CA TYR A 68 -4.80 13.61 3.84
C TYR A 68 -4.35 13.46 5.29
N PRO A 69 -4.39 14.53 6.10
CA PRO A 69 -4.24 14.42 7.53
C PRO A 69 -5.23 13.39 8.08
N ARG A 70 -4.73 12.39 8.76
CA ARG A 70 -5.52 11.32 9.34
C ARG A 70 -5.14 11.23 10.80
N ASP A 71 -6.00 11.76 11.66
CA ASP A 71 -5.80 11.63 13.10
C ASP A 71 -6.45 10.34 13.60
N GLY A 72 -5.80 9.68 14.56
CA GLY A 72 -6.34 8.52 15.23
C GLY A 72 -6.25 7.19 14.45
N TYR A 73 -5.55 7.14 13.32
CA TYR A 73 -5.29 5.87 12.64
C TYR A 73 -4.06 5.17 13.22
N GLU A 74 -4.24 3.91 13.53
CA GLU A 74 -3.17 3.02 13.97
C GLU A 74 -2.48 2.35 12.76
N ALA A 75 -1.30 1.82 13.01
CA ALA A 75 -0.59 1.03 12.00
C ALA A 75 -1.41 -0.19 11.58
N CYS A 76 -1.49 -0.44 10.28
CA CYS A 76 -2.28 -1.49 9.64
C CYS A 76 -3.80 -1.25 9.56
N ASP A 77 -4.33 -0.14 10.08
CA ASP A 77 -5.72 0.21 9.82
C ASP A 77 -5.99 0.34 8.32
N LEU A 78 -7.18 -0.05 7.89
CA LEU A 78 -7.63 0.13 6.51
C LEU A 78 -8.48 1.39 6.42
N PHE A 79 -7.99 2.38 5.70
CA PHE A 79 -8.69 3.64 5.47
C PHE A 79 -9.35 3.65 4.10
N PHE A 80 -10.68 3.58 4.07
CA PHE A 80 -11.47 3.67 2.84
C PHE A 80 -11.82 5.12 2.54
N HIS A 81 -11.53 5.56 1.33
CA HIS A 81 -11.78 6.92 0.87
C HIS A 81 -12.42 6.93 -0.54
N LEU A 82 -12.71 8.11 -1.08
CA LEU A 82 -13.44 8.24 -2.33
C LEU A 82 -12.80 7.46 -3.49
N SER A 83 -11.49 7.53 -3.63
CA SER A 83 -10.75 6.97 -4.78
C SER A 83 -10.08 5.62 -4.54
N GLY A 84 -10.23 5.02 -3.36
CA GLY A 84 -9.58 3.75 -3.06
C GLY A 84 -9.55 3.41 -1.57
N PHE A 85 -8.54 2.65 -1.15
CA PHE A 85 -8.24 2.43 0.26
C PHE A 85 -6.74 2.30 0.50
N ASP A 86 -6.32 2.68 1.70
CA ASP A 86 -4.93 2.63 2.13
C ASP A 86 -4.75 1.70 3.32
N ILE A 87 -3.57 1.10 3.43
CA ILE A 87 -3.05 0.53 4.66
C ILE A 87 -2.31 1.65 5.39
N CYS A 88 -2.78 2.03 6.59
CA CYS A 88 -2.26 3.19 7.30
C CYS A 88 -0.90 2.94 7.95
N PHE A 89 -0.03 3.94 7.90
CA PHE A 89 0.99 4.13 8.92
C PHE A 89 0.34 4.71 10.17
N LYS A 90 0.96 4.53 11.32
CA LYS A 90 0.49 5.23 12.52
C LYS A 90 0.59 6.74 12.29
N SER A 91 -0.55 7.41 12.40
CA SER A 91 -0.63 8.85 12.24
C SER A 91 -0.42 9.57 13.58
N SER A 92 0.11 10.79 13.49
CA SER A 92 0.24 11.68 14.64
C SER A 92 0.02 13.12 14.20
N TYR A 93 -1.10 13.68 14.61
CA TYR A 93 -1.40 15.09 14.34
C TYR A 93 -0.42 16.01 15.07
N GLU A 94 -0.10 15.70 16.32
CA GLU A 94 0.85 16.45 17.14
C GLU A 94 2.25 16.51 16.51
N LYS A 95 2.71 15.38 15.96
CA LYS A 95 4.00 15.30 15.25
C LYS A 95 3.89 15.64 13.77
N ALA A 96 2.68 15.97 13.30
CA ALA A 96 2.39 16.23 11.89
C ALA A 96 2.98 15.17 10.95
N LYS A 97 2.70 13.89 11.26
CA LYS A 97 3.14 12.72 10.51
C LYS A 97 1.93 11.95 10.01
N PHE A 98 1.83 11.80 8.70
CA PHE A 98 0.70 11.13 8.06
C PHE A 98 1.17 10.31 6.87
N GLY A 99 0.49 9.23 6.60
CA GLY A 99 0.76 8.45 5.40
C GLY A 99 0.03 7.12 5.37
N GLY A 100 0.22 6.44 4.28
CA GLY A 100 -0.34 5.13 4.05
C GLY A 100 0.17 4.54 2.75
N ILE A 101 -0.28 3.35 2.49
CA ILE A 101 0.04 2.58 1.31
C ILE A 101 -1.25 2.38 0.54
N LEU A 102 -1.44 3.14 -0.54
CA LEU A 102 -2.59 3.00 -1.44
C LEU A 102 -2.51 1.67 -2.15
N VAL A 103 -3.55 0.85 -2.02
CA VAL A 103 -3.68 -0.40 -2.78
C VAL A 103 -4.24 -0.08 -4.17
N ARG A 104 -3.42 -0.30 -5.20
CA ARG A 104 -3.74 0.03 -6.59
C ARG A 104 -4.27 -1.14 -7.39
N SER A 105 -3.79 -2.33 -7.11
CA SER A 105 -4.26 -3.55 -7.75
C SER A 105 -4.17 -4.72 -6.79
N ILE A 106 -5.18 -5.59 -6.87
CA ILE A 106 -5.28 -6.82 -6.08
C ILE A 106 -5.54 -8.01 -7.00
N MET A 107 -5.28 -9.19 -6.49
CA MET A 107 -5.55 -10.47 -7.17
C MET A 107 -6.30 -11.39 -6.22
N ASN A 108 -7.37 -12.05 -6.69
CA ASN A 108 -8.10 -13.04 -5.90
C ASN A 108 -7.41 -14.43 -5.94
N GLU A 109 -8.03 -15.39 -5.29
CA GLU A 109 -7.55 -16.78 -5.21
C GLU A 109 -7.61 -17.52 -6.56
N GLU A 110 -8.46 -17.07 -7.48
CA GLU A 110 -8.61 -17.59 -8.84
C GLU A 110 -7.61 -16.95 -9.83
N ASN A 111 -6.70 -16.12 -9.34
CA ASN A 111 -5.71 -15.35 -10.11
C ASN A 111 -6.34 -14.25 -11.01
N GLU A 112 -7.57 -13.82 -10.72
CA GLU A 112 -8.14 -12.65 -11.39
C GLU A 112 -7.56 -11.37 -10.78
N VAL A 113 -7.09 -10.44 -11.62
CA VAL A 113 -6.50 -9.17 -11.21
C VAL A 113 -7.52 -8.05 -11.36
N PHE A 114 -7.69 -7.28 -10.31
CA PHE A 114 -8.52 -6.08 -10.26
C PHE A 114 -7.61 -4.87 -10.18
N ALA A 115 -7.51 -4.13 -11.27
CA ALA A 115 -6.66 -2.96 -11.39
C ALA A 115 -7.43 -1.66 -11.12
N GLY A 116 -6.74 -0.68 -10.54
CA GLY A 116 -7.27 0.63 -10.18
C GLY A 116 -7.78 0.70 -8.73
N PRO A 117 -7.40 1.75 -7.98
CA PRO A 117 -7.67 1.83 -6.54
C PRO A 117 -9.17 1.83 -6.20
N LEU A 118 -10.00 2.50 -7.02
CA LEU A 118 -11.45 2.51 -6.84
C LEU A 118 -12.04 1.11 -7.04
N ASN A 119 -11.62 0.42 -8.10
CA ASN A 119 -12.07 -0.93 -8.39
C ASN A 119 -11.66 -1.90 -7.27
N CYS A 120 -10.43 -1.81 -6.78
CA CYS A 120 -9.97 -2.58 -5.62
C CYS A 120 -10.88 -2.38 -4.40
N LYS A 121 -11.18 -1.11 -4.08
CA LYS A 121 -12.08 -0.78 -2.98
C LYS A 121 -13.46 -1.42 -3.14
N ASP A 122 -14.05 -1.28 -4.32
CA ASP A 122 -15.39 -1.78 -4.59
C ASP A 122 -15.45 -3.31 -4.51
N ILE A 123 -14.46 -4.01 -5.06
CA ILE A 123 -14.32 -5.47 -4.95
C ILE A 123 -14.20 -5.90 -3.49
N ILE A 124 -13.35 -5.27 -2.71
CA ILE A 124 -13.14 -5.59 -1.29
C ILE A 124 -14.43 -5.38 -0.49
N LEU A 125 -15.08 -4.21 -0.61
CA LEU A 125 -16.29 -3.91 0.14
C LEU A 125 -17.47 -4.81 -0.25
N ASN A 126 -17.63 -5.11 -1.53
CA ASN A 126 -18.68 -6.02 -2.01
C ASN A 126 -18.45 -7.45 -1.52
N SER A 127 -17.22 -7.87 -1.35
CA SER A 127 -16.85 -9.22 -0.89
C SER A 127 -17.09 -9.44 0.60
N CYS A 128 -17.02 -8.38 1.40
CA CYS A 128 -17.21 -8.47 2.86
C CYS A 128 -18.68 -8.60 3.28
N GLY A 129 -19.63 -8.21 2.44
CA GLY A 129 -21.04 -8.22 2.79
C GLY A 129 -21.39 -7.17 3.85
N ARG A 130 -22.57 -7.35 4.49
CA ARG A 130 -23.12 -6.31 5.40
C ARG A 130 -22.61 -6.33 6.84
N ARG A 131 -21.95 -7.39 7.26
CA ARG A 131 -21.62 -7.62 8.69
C ARG A 131 -20.13 -7.76 8.98
N GLU A 132 -19.31 -7.82 7.96
CA GLU A 132 -17.88 -8.03 8.11
C GLU A 132 -17.10 -6.88 7.51
N MET A 133 -16.01 -6.53 8.16
CA MET A 133 -15.06 -5.57 7.65
C MET A 133 -13.85 -6.31 7.07
N PRO A 134 -13.25 -5.80 5.99
CA PRO A 134 -12.01 -6.36 5.49
C PRO A 134 -10.90 -6.18 6.51
N VAL A 135 -10.03 -7.17 6.61
CA VAL A 135 -8.90 -7.14 7.53
C VAL A 135 -7.59 -7.48 6.81
N LEU A 136 -6.53 -6.78 7.17
CA LEU A 136 -5.18 -7.16 6.78
C LEU A 136 -4.76 -8.39 7.57
N LYS A 137 -4.40 -9.47 6.89
CA LYS A 137 -4.12 -10.76 7.49
C LYS A 137 -2.77 -11.31 7.01
N ALA A 138 -2.02 -11.94 7.93
CA ALA A 138 -0.84 -12.70 7.56
C ALA A 138 -1.22 -13.97 6.81
N ILE A 139 -0.55 -14.25 5.71
CA ILE A 139 -0.74 -15.47 4.91
C ILE A 139 -0.08 -16.65 5.65
N GLU A 140 -0.85 -17.67 5.94
CA GLU A 140 -0.30 -18.92 6.45
C GLU A 140 0.45 -19.63 5.32
N ARG A 141 1.78 -19.71 5.41
CA ARG A 141 2.64 -20.31 4.35
C ARG A 141 2.17 -21.67 3.85
N LYS A 142 1.59 -22.51 4.73
CA LYS A 142 1.08 -23.84 4.37
C LYS A 142 -0.27 -23.81 3.65
N LYS A 143 -0.98 -22.67 3.69
CA LYS A 143 -2.30 -22.49 3.09
C LYS A 143 -2.28 -21.50 1.94
N ARG A 144 -1.09 -21.11 1.49
CA ARG A 144 -0.94 -20.14 0.40
C ARG A 144 -1.57 -20.71 -0.87
N LYS A 145 -2.57 -20.03 -1.38
CA LYS A 145 -3.27 -20.41 -2.61
C LYS A 145 -2.58 -19.90 -3.87
N ARG A 146 -1.81 -18.81 -3.75
CA ARG A 146 -1.02 -18.27 -4.85
C ARG A 146 0.15 -19.19 -5.18
N GLU A 147 0.30 -19.55 -6.46
CA GLU A 147 1.28 -20.53 -6.97
C GLU A 147 2.73 -20.06 -6.95
N TRP A 148 2.97 -18.73 -6.93
CA TRP A 148 4.32 -18.17 -7.00
C TRP A 148 4.65 -17.23 -5.83
N ILE A 149 5.96 -17.01 -5.64
CA ILE A 149 6.48 -15.94 -4.78
C ILE A 149 6.51 -14.66 -5.60
N PRO A 150 5.97 -13.52 -5.11
CA PRO A 150 6.01 -12.26 -5.83
C PRO A 150 7.43 -11.82 -6.19
N ASP A 151 7.65 -11.39 -7.43
CA ASP A 151 8.84 -10.66 -7.84
C ASP A 151 8.56 -9.16 -7.78
N VAL A 152 8.83 -8.57 -6.62
CA VAL A 152 8.49 -7.18 -6.32
C VAL A 152 9.48 -6.23 -6.96
N LYS A 153 9.00 -5.43 -7.90
CA LYS A 153 9.73 -4.33 -8.55
C LYS A 153 9.18 -2.99 -8.10
N SER A 154 9.91 -1.93 -8.36
CA SER A 154 9.48 -0.57 -8.08
C SER A 154 9.64 0.36 -9.28
N THR A 155 8.78 1.38 -9.34
CA THR A 155 8.83 2.44 -10.34
C THR A 155 8.38 3.77 -9.71
N TYR A 156 8.47 4.85 -10.48
CA TYR A 156 7.93 6.14 -10.08
C TYR A 156 6.41 6.09 -10.00
N ARG A 157 5.84 6.90 -9.11
CA ARG A 157 4.40 7.11 -9.08
C ARG A 157 3.94 7.80 -10.36
N LEU A 158 2.73 7.48 -10.83
CA LEU A 158 2.08 8.19 -11.92
C LEU A 158 1.54 9.51 -11.39
N LEU A 159 2.38 10.53 -11.38
CA LEU A 159 2.03 11.90 -11.00
C LEU A 159 1.43 12.65 -12.19
N GLY A 160 0.61 13.69 -11.92
CA GLY A 160 0.18 14.63 -12.94
C GLY A 160 1.39 15.33 -13.60
N LYS A 161 1.24 15.83 -14.84
CA LYS A 161 2.33 16.49 -15.58
C LYS A 161 3.00 17.62 -14.79
N GLU A 162 2.22 18.40 -14.05
CA GLU A 162 2.72 19.49 -13.22
C GLU A 162 3.60 18.99 -12.08
N ASP A 163 3.18 17.89 -11.45
CA ASP A 163 3.92 17.28 -10.35
C ASP A 163 5.21 16.60 -10.81
N MET A 164 5.20 15.99 -12.00
CA MET A 164 6.41 15.43 -12.64
C MET A 164 7.44 16.53 -12.95
N ASN A 165 7.00 17.67 -13.49
CA ASN A 165 7.87 18.79 -13.77
C ASN A 165 8.52 19.39 -12.52
N ASN A 166 7.84 19.33 -11.39
CA ASN A 166 8.32 19.83 -10.10
C ASN A 166 9.20 18.82 -9.34
N ASN A 167 9.41 17.61 -9.88
CA ASN A 167 10.20 16.53 -9.27
C ASN A 167 9.83 16.28 -7.80
N ILE A 168 8.54 16.20 -7.53
CA ILE A 168 7.97 16.15 -6.18
C ILE A 168 8.53 15.01 -5.35
N ASP A 169 8.61 13.81 -5.94
CA ASP A 169 9.13 12.62 -5.23
C ASP A 169 10.66 12.56 -5.19
N GLY A 170 11.34 13.58 -5.75
CA GLY A 170 12.79 13.62 -5.75
C GLY A 170 13.44 12.37 -6.35
N ASN A 171 12.86 11.78 -7.39
CA ASN A 171 13.27 10.54 -8.04
C ASN A 171 13.14 9.28 -7.16
N LEU A 172 12.20 9.25 -6.22
CA LEU A 172 11.89 8.05 -5.45
C LEU A 172 10.95 7.11 -6.20
N ASN A 173 11.27 5.82 -6.19
CA ASN A 173 10.42 4.77 -6.72
C ASN A 173 9.44 4.31 -5.63
N LEU A 174 8.27 4.94 -5.54
CA LEU A 174 7.28 4.71 -4.48
C LEU A 174 6.06 3.90 -4.94
N CYS A 175 6.04 3.45 -6.20
CA CYS A 175 5.07 2.48 -6.70
C CYS A 175 5.74 1.10 -6.78
N PHE A 176 5.15 0.10 -6.16
CA PHE A 176 5.63 -1.28 -6.10
C PHE A 176 4.61 -2.22 -6.74
N TYR A 177 5.09 -3.21 -7.49
CA TYR A 177 4.25 -4.16 -8.21
C TYR A 177 4.87 -5.56 -8.29
N ASP A 178 4.03 -6.57 -8.45
CA ASP A 178 4.47 -7.93 -8.75
C ASP A 178 4.70 -8.10 -10.26
N SER A 179 5.96 -8.19 -10.69
CA SER A 179 6.33 -8.25 -12.10
C SER A 179 5.85 -9.54 -12.78
N ILE A 180 5.56 -10.60 -12.02
CA ILE A 180 5.00 -11.85 -12.55
C ILE A 180 3.57 -11.62 -13.04
N ILE A 181 2.76 -10.84 -12.31
CA ILE A 181 1.41 -10.48 -12.72
C ILE A 181 1.44 -9.67 -14.01
N ILE A 182 2.33 -8.67 -14.09
CA ILE A 182 2.49 -7.84 -15.29
C ILE A 182 2.94 -8.70 -16.47
N SER A 183 3.95 -9.56 -16.31
CA SER A 183 4.47 -10.39 -17.41
C SER A 183 3.45 -11.39 -17.96
N LYS A 184 2.48 -11.80 -17.13
CA LYS A 184 1.38 -12.68 -17.56
C LYS A 184 0.25 -11.95 -18.30
N GLY A 185 0.38 -10.64 -18.54
CA GLY A 185 -0.60 -9.85 -19.30
C GLY A 185 -1.89 -9.56 -18.56
N TYR A 186 -1.89 -9.61 -17.24
CA TYR A 186 -3.06 -9.27 -16.42
C TYR A 186 -3.34 -7.75 -16.33
N TRP A 187 -2.50 -6.93 -16.98
CA TRP A 187 -2.68 -5.49 -17.11
C TRP A 187 -3.15 -5.15 -18.53
N ASN A 188 -4.43 -5.15 -18.76
CA ASN A 188 -5.07 -4.62 -19.98
C ASN A 188 -6.03 -3.49 -19.61
#